data_3e4ec4e6d353cc9d30f414a15f8904db
#
_entry.id   3e4ec4e6d353cc9d30f414a15f8904db
#
_cell.length_a   1.000
_cell.length_b   1.000
_cell.length_c   1.000
_cell.angle_alpha   90.00
_cell.angle_beta   90.00
_cell.angle_gamma   90.00
#
_symmetry.space_group_name_H-M   'P 1'
#
loop_
_entity.id
_entity.type
_entity.pdbx_description
1 polymer ?
#
loop_
_entity_poly.entity_id
_entity_poly.type
_entity_poly.pdbx_seq_one_letter_code
_entity_poly.pdbx_strand_id
1 'polypeptide(L)'
;RHTPKWMDRALNRPSLLRSAAKRSHMTSAHTHGAMCFEMLKLDGDDFDKELKKLYSWINDTGVPDVLCLSTALQAGFAREVKKQWDIPILLCFQGEDSFLDSLPDEYRDECWELMADRCRYADAMLAPSKSYARMMEKRMGLESGSISVHPNGINLEGYSAPREVDPPAIGFLARMCEVKGLGLLVDAFIHLRTDLGDTATRLKIAGAVTLGDVSFIDNLKAKLESAGLTDSVDWHPNISREEKLEFLNELSLFSVPVLYEEAFGLYAIEAMAASVPIVQPDFAAFPELVEATGGGVCVSIETADGLARAYDELLRSPELMKEMGERGRLGVEKRFSMEA
;
A
#
# COMPACT_ATOMS: atom_id res chain seq x y z
N ARG A 1 1.25 9.45 32.04
CA ARG A 1 0.17 8.75 32.80
C ARG A 1 0.75 7.52 33.47
N HIS A 2 0.91 7.55 34.81
CA HIS A 2 1.42 6.40 35.57
C HIS A 2 0.29 5.39 35.82
N THR A 3 0.16 4.40 34.96
CA THR A 3 -0.73 3.25 35.23
C THR A 3 -0.03 2.26 36.18
N PRO A 4 -0.70 1.75 37.24
CA PRO A 4 -0.13 0.74 38.10
C PRO A 4 0.15 -0.57 37.35
N LYS A 5 1.24 -1.30 37.69
CA LYS A 5 1.65 -2.56 37.05
C LYS A 5 0.54 -3.63 36.95
N TRP A 6 -0.40 -3.67 37.89
CA TRP A 6 -1.52 -4.61 37.83
C TRP A 6 -2.55 -4.26 36.74
N MET A 7 -2.74 -2.97 36.47
CA MET A 7 -3.62 -2.48 35.40
C MET A 7 -3.02 -2.76 34.01
N ASP A 8 -1.69 -2.62 33.88
CA ASP A 8 -1.00 -2.99 32.64
C ASP A 8 -1.20 -4.49 32.32
N ARG A 9 -1.11 -5.38 33.34
CA ARG A 9 -1.39 -6.83 33.16
C ARG A 9 -2.83 -7.12 32.73
N ALA A 10 -3.79 -6.34 33.22
CA ALA A 10 -5.20 -6.48 32.86
C ALA A 10 -5.47 -5.99 31.43
N LEU A 11 -4.88 -4.84 31.05
CA LEU A 11 -5.05 -4.22 29.73
C LEU A 11 -4.32 -5.01 28.61
N ASN A 12 -3.21 -5.65 28.93
CA ASN A 12 -2.44 -6.49 27.98
C ASN A 12 -3.01 -7.90 27.79
N ARG A 13 -4.23 -8.20 28.25
CA ARG A 13 -4.87 -9.47 27.93
C ARG A 13 -5.15 -9.60 26.43
N PRO A 14 -4.81 -10.74 25.79
CA PRO A 14 -4.99 -10.92 24.34
C PRO A 14 -6.43 -10.69 23.85
N SER A 15 -7.44 -10.93 24.72
CA SER A 15 -8.85 -10.67 24.39
C SER A 15 -9.18 -9.18 24.31
N LEU A 16 -8.61 -8.37 25.21
CA LEU A 16 -8.80 -6.92 25.21
C LEU A 16 -8.04 -6.27 24.06
N LEU A 17 -6.81 -6.72 23.79
CA LEU A 17 -6.02 -6.24 22.65
C LEU A 17 -6.72 -6.57 21.32
N ARG A 18 -7.28 -7.77 21.16
CA ARG A 18 -8.10 -8.13 19.99
C ARG A 18 -9.37 -7.28 19.86
N SER A 19 -10.02 -6.94 20.98
CA SER A 19 -11.20 -6.06 20.96
C SER A 19 -10.83 -4.62 20.64
N ALA A 20 -9.67 -4.12 21.12
CA ALA A 20 -9.14 -2.82 20.78
C ALA A 20 -8.72 -2.75 19.30
N ALA A 21 -8.04 -3.77 18.79
CA ALA A 21 -7.65 -3.88 17.39
C ALA A 21 -8.86 -3.85 16.44
N LYS A 22 -9.98 -4.48 16.80
CA LYS A 22 -11.24 -4.39 16.02
C LYS A 22 -11.84 -2.97 15.97
N ARG A 23 -11.47 -2.10 16.92
CA ARG A 23 -11.93 -0.70 16.97
C ARG A 23 -10.89 0.28 16.44
N SER A 24 -9.69 -0.17 16.09
CA SER A 24 -8.62 0.69 15.54
C SER A 24 -8.97 1.32 14.19
N HIS A 25 -9.95 0.78 13.46
CA HIS A 25 -10.51 1.37 12.25
C HIS A 25 -11.22 2.73 12.48
N MET A 26 -11.43 3.14 13.72
CA MET A 26 -12.07 4.41 14.08
C MET A 26 -11.07 5.56 14.27
N THR A 27 -9.79 5.33 14.08
CA THR A 27 -8.74 6.32 14.32
C THR A 27 -8.37 7.00 13.00
N SER A 28 -8.59 8.32 12.91
CA SER A 28 -8.18 9.15 11.78
C SER A 28 -6.77 9.70 12.00
N ALA A 29 -6.07 10.07 10.94
CA ALA A 29 -4.77 10.76 11.02
C ALA A 29 -4.86 12.02 11.89
N HIS A 30 -6.00 12.70 11.86
CA HIS A 30 -6.26 13.89 12.68
C HIS A 30 -6.17 13.61 14.20
N THR A 31 -6.58 12.42 14.66
CA THR A 31 -6.47 12.02 16.08
C THR A 31 -5.10 11.49 16.46
N HIS A 32 -4.23 11.22 15.49
CA HIS A 32 -2.91 10.62 15.70
C HIS A 32 -1.74 11.59 15.55
N GLY A 33 -1.98 12.86 15.16
CA GLY A 33 -0.91 13.84 14.98
C GLY A 33 -0.01 13.96 16.21
N ALA A 34 -0.60 14.22 17.38
CA ALA A 34 0.16 14.30 18.62
C ALA A 34 0.92 13.01 18.95
N MET A 35 0.32 11.83 18.71
CA MET A 35 0.97 10.55 18.96
C MET A 35 2.15 10.31 18.01
N CYS A 36 1.99 10.63 16.73
CA CYS A 36 3.07 10.54 15.74
C CYS A 36 4.24 11.45 16.09
N PHE A 37 3.94 12.71 16.43
CA PHE A 37 4.91 13.68 16.88
C PHE A 37 5.71 13.17 18.10
N GLU A 38 5.03 12.71 19.14
CA GLU A 38 5.69 12.18 20.33
C GLU A 38 6.51 10.92 20.03
N MET A 39 6.06 10.04 19.15
CA MET A 39 6.82 8.85 18.71
C MET A 39 8.09 9.22 17.96
N LEU A 40 8.05 10.21 17.08
CA LEU A 40 9.23 10.69 16.36
C LEU A 40 10.17 11.48 17.27
N LYS A 41 9.62 12.29 18.15
CA LYS A 41 10.40 13.07 19.10
C LYS A 41 11.10 12.20 20.13
N LEU A 42 10.40 11.27 20.72
CA LEU A 42 10.81 10.34 21.76
C LEU A 42 11.68 11.01 22.87
N ASP A 43 11.30 12.24 23.25
CA ASP A 43 11.93 13.03 24.30
C ASP A 43 10.96 13.19 25.46
N GLY A 44 11.40 12.89 26.69
CA GLY A 44 10.66 13.18 27.90
C GLY A 44 10.00 11.98 28.58
N ASP A 45 9.33 12.26 29.69
CA ASP A 45 8.84 11.26 30.65
C ASP A 45 7.71 10.37 30.12
N ASP A 46 7.01 10.77 29.07
CA ASP A 46 5.80 10.08 28.60
C ASP A 46 6.09 8.70 27.99
N PHE A 47 7.21 8.55 27.28
CA PHE A 47 7.65 7.26 26.72
C PHE A 47 8.69 6.53 27.59
N ASP A 48 9.23 7.17 28.62
CA ASP A 48 10.31 6.64 29.45
C ASP A 48 9.94 5.27 30.06
N LYS A 49 8.68 5.08 30.44
CA LYS A 49 8.20 3.80 30.97
C LYS A 49 8.19 2.70 29.90
N GLU A 50 7.77 3.00 28.68
CA GLU A 50 7.68 2.02 27.60
C GLU A 50 9.08 1.71 27.04
N LEU A 51 9.94 2.70 26.92
CA LEU A 51 11.35 2.52 26.57
C LEU A 51 12.08 1.67 27.62
N LYS A 52 11.88 1.90 28.90
CA LYS A 52 12.47 1.09 29.97
C LYS A 52 12.00 -0.38 29.89
N LYS A 53 10.74 -0.63 29.53
CA LYS A 53 10.23 -1.98 29.32
C LYS A 53 10.91 -2.63 28.11
N LEU A 54 11.03 -1.89 26.99
CA LEU A 54 11.72 -2.36 25.78
C LEU A 54 13.19 -2.68 26.11
N TYR A 55 13.88 -1.79 26.80
CA TYR A 55 15.28 -1.99 27.19
C TYR A 55 15.46 -3.20 28.12
N SER A 56 14.56 -3.36 29.12
CA SER A 56 14.59 -4.55 29.97
C SER A 56 14.37 -5.82 29.15
N TRP A 57 13.41 -5.82 28.26
CA TRP A 57 13.12 -6.98 27.41
C TRP A 57 14.31 -7.33 26.50
N ILE A 58 14.93 -6.36 25.85
CA ILE A 58 16.12 -6.57 25.00
C ILE A 58 17.27 -7.11 25.84
N ASN A 59 17.53 -6.55 27.03
CA ASN A 59 18.60 -7.03 27.89
C ASN A 59 18.34 -8.46 28.40
N ASP A 60 17.10 -8.82 28.68
CA ASP A 60 16.71 -10.14 29.16
C ASP A 60 16.75 -11.21 28.03
N THR A 61 16.45 -10.83 26.79
CA THR A 61 16.43 -11.72 25.63
C THR A 61 17.75 -11.76 24.86
N GLY A 62 18.63 -10.81 25.08
CA GLY A 62 19.89 -10.58 24.38
C GLY A 62 19.78 -9.39 23.43
N VAL A 63 20.84 -8.56 23.41
CA VAL A 63 20.97 -7.44 22.47
C VAL A 63 21.11 -8.00 21.06
N PRO A 64 20.29 -7.59 20.07
CA PRO A 64 20.37 -8.08 18.71
C PRO A 64 21.62 -7.53 17.99
N ASP A 65 22.08 -8.23 16.96
CA ASP A 65 23.19 -7.78 16.11
C ASP A 65 22.81 -6.60 15.21
N VAL A 66 21.52 -6.45 14.89
CA VAL A 66 20.95 -5.38 14.08
C VAL A 66 19.50 -5.11 14.47
N LEU A 67 19.10 -3.85 14.50
CA LEU A 67 17.70 -3.44 14.65
C LEU A 67 17.13 -3.04 13.29
N CYS A 68 16.04 -3.69 12.86
CA CYS A 68 15.28 -3.28 11.70
C CYS A 68 14.00 -2.55 12.12
N LEU A 69 13.86 -1.29 11.71
CA LEU A 69 12.64 -0.49 11.88
C LEU A 69 11.84 -0.57 10.56
N SER A 70 10.69 -1.21 10.62
CA SER A 70 9.87 -1.51 9.44
C SER A 70 9.12 -0.31 8.85
N THR A 71 9.17 0.84 9.51
CA THR A 71 8.60 2.12 9.04
C THR A 71 9.37 3.30 9.61
N ALA A 72 9.56 4.34 8.82
CA ALA A 72 10.24 5.56 9.25
C ALA A 72 9.46 6.36 10.30
N LEU A 73 8.16 6.10 10.51
CA LEU A 73 7.41 6.65 11.64
C LEU A 73 7.96 6.21 13.01
N GLN A 74 8.78 5.14 13.03
CA GLN A 74 9.47 4.66 14.23
C GLN A 74 10.91 5.20 14.36
N ALA A 75 11.33 6.12 13.50
CA ALA A 75 12.71 6.63 13.47
C ALA A 75 13.17 7.27 14.81
N GLY A 76 12.24 7.73 15.66
CA GLY A 76 12.55 8.18 17.01
C GLY A 76 13.30 7.15 17.84
N PHE A 77 13.01 5.84 17.66
CA PHE A 77 13.71 4.75 18.33
C PHE A 77 15.18 4.64 17.90
N ALA A 78 15.54 5.02 16.67
CA ALA A 78 16.90 4.91 16.17
C ALA A 78 17.88 5.68 17.07
N ARG A 79 17.54 6.93 17.41
CA ARG A 79 18.34 7.76 18.32
C ARG A 79 18.49 7.14 19.71
N GLU A 80 17.39 6.64 20.27
CA GLU A 80 17.39 6.09 21.62
C GLU A 80 18.15 4.75 21.70
N VAL A 81 18.02 3.91 20.69
CA VAL A 81 18.77 2.65 20.60
C VAL A 81 20.26 2.91 20.46
N LYS A 82 20.69 3.86 19.62
CA LYS A 82 22.10 4.26 19.50
C LYS A 82 22.71 4.78 20.82
N LYS A 83 21.92 5.44 21.66
CA LYS A 83 22.38 5.87 23.00
C LYS A 83 22.59 4.69 23.95
N GLN A 84 21.78 3.63 23.84
CA GLN A 84 21.79 2.50 24.77
C GLN A 84 22.73 1.37 24.33
N TRP A 85 22.74 1.07 23.04
CA TRP A 85 23.54 -0.01 22.43
C TRP A 85 24.09 0.46 21.09
N ASP A 86 25.33 0.44 20.86
CA ASP A 86 25.91 0.85 19.56
C ASP A 86 25.75 -0.26 18.49
N ILE A 87 24.50 -0.63 18.21
CA ILE A 87 24.14 -1.62 17.18
C ILE A 87 23.74 -0.96 15.86
N PRO A 88 23.97 -1.63 14.73
CA PRO A 88 23.48 -1.17 13.43
C PRO A 88 21.95 -1.06 13.38
N ILE A 89 21.46 -0.01 12.73
CA ILE A 89 20.03 0.24 12.56
C ILE A 89 19.70 0.33 11.06
N LEU A 90 18.81 -0.54 10.63
CA LEU A 90 18.20 -0.53 9.31
C LEU A 90 16.82 0.11 9.40
N LEU A 91 16.55 1.13 8.58
CA LEU A 91 15.29 1.83 8.55
C LEU A 91 14.61 1.63 7.18
N CYS A 92 13.36 1.16 7.19
CA CYS A 92 12.58 0.95 5.97
C CYS A 92 11.52 2.04 5.81
N PHE A 93 11.37 2.53 4.59
CA PHE A 93 10.29 3.41 4.16
C PHE A 93 9.20 2.59 3.47
N GLN A 94 7.92 2.84 3.80
CA GLN A 94 6.78 2.01 3.35
C GLN A 94 5.53 2.82 2.96
N GLY A 95 5.65 4.12 2.66
CA GLY A 95 4.53 4.98 2.28
C GLY A 95 4.09 5.94 3.39
N GLU A 96 5.03 6.46 4.18
CA GLU A 96 4.77 7.36 5.30
C GLU A 96 4.26 8.74 4.88
N ASP A 97 4.60 9.16 3.67
CA ASP A 97 4.28 10.47 3.11
C ASP A 97 2.78 10.76 3.12
N SER A 98 1.97 9.84 2.64
CA SER A 98 0.52 10.01 2.60
C SER A 98 -0.10 10.14 4.00
N PHE A 99 0.45 9.43 4.98
CA PHE A 99 0.03 9.57 6.38
C PHE A 99 0.46 10.92 6.96
N LEU A 100 1.72 11.30 6.83
CA LEU A 100 2.25 12.55 7.37
C LEU A 100 1.54 13.77 6.75
N ASP A 101 1.27 13.72 5.43
CA ASP A 101 0.58 14.81 4.73
C ASP A 101 -0.90 14.96 5.14
N SER A 102 -1.50 13.89 5.64
CA SER A 102 -2.87 13.91 6.17
C SER A 102 -2.96 14.41 7.62
N LEU A 103 -1.83 14.65 8.30
CA LEU A 103 -1.82 15.19 9.65
C LEU A 103 -2.30 16.65 9.68
N PRO A 104 -2.87 17.11 10.81
CA PRO A 104 -3.12 18.53 11.03
C PRO A 104 -1.87 19.38 10.84
N ASP A 105 -2.03 20.58 10.30
CA ASP A 105 -0.92 21.50 10.00
C ASP A 105 0.02 21.73 11.19
N GLU A 106 -0.53 21.74 12.41
CA GLU A 106 0.22 21.91 13.65
C GLU A 106 1.23 20.78 13.96
N TYR A 107 1.06 19.59 13.32
CA TYR A 107 1.95 18.43 13.52
C TYR A 107 2.68 18.01 12.26
N ARG A 108 2.12 18.30 11.09
CA ARG A 108 2.62 17.80 9.81
C ARG A 108 4.08 18.19 9.58
N ASP A 109 4.34 19.48 9.59
CA ASP A 109 5.66 20.02 9.23
C ASP A 109 6.72 19.60 10.29
N GLU A 110 6.36 19.66 11.57
CA GLU A 110 7.24 19.20 12.66
C GLU A 110 7.50 17.68 12.61
N CYS A 111 6.50 16.86 12.23
CA CYS A 111 6.70 15.42 12.07
C CYS A 111 7.65 15.11 10.90
N TRP A 112 7.55 15.83 9.78
CA TRP A 112 8.49 15.69 8.68
C TRP A 112 9.92 16.07 9.08
N GLU A 113 10.11 17.19 9.78
CA GLU A 113 11.42 17.62 10.26
C GLU A 113 12.01 16.63 11.26
N LEU A 114 11.22 16.17 12.23
CA LEU A 114 11.64 15.15 13.19
C LEU A 114 12.01 13.83 12.52
N MET A 115 11.21 13.34 11.58
CA MET A 115 11.51 12.11 10.85
C MET A 115 12.84 12.25 10.11
N ALA A 116 13.05 13.35 9.40
CA ALA A 116 14.29 13.61 8.67
C ALA A 116 15.51 13.66 9.62
N ASP A 117 15.38 14.30 10.79
CA ASP A 117 16.44 14.34 11.79
C ASP A 117 16.72 12.94 12.37
N ARG A 118 15.68 12.18 12.69
CA ARG A 118 15.83 10.84 13.31
C ARG A 118 16.36 9.80 12.33
N CYS A 119 16.05 9.90 11.05
CA CYS A 119 16.59 9.02 10.01
C CYS A 119 18.12 9.06 9.95
N ARG A 120 18.76 10.18 10.35
CA ARG A 120 20.24 10.33 10.38
C ARG A 120 20.93 9.41 11.38
N TYR A 121 20.20 8.81 12.32
CA TYR A 121 20.73 7.83 13.26
C TYR A 121 20.69 6.39 12.71
N ALA A 122 20.05 6.16 11.56
CA ALA A 122 20.09 4.88 10.88
C ALA A 122 21.42 4.69 10.14
N ASP A 123 21.96 3.47 10.18
CA ASP A 123 23.19 3.12 9.43
C ASP A 123 22.89 2.80 7.97
N ALA A 124 21.66 2.35 7.69
CA ALA A 124 21.15 2.15 6.33
C ALA A 124 19.66 2.47 6.25
N MET A 125 19.26 3.01 5.12
CA MET A 125 17.87 3.32 4.79
C MET A 125 17.45 2.60 3.52
N LEU A 126 16.27 1.99 3.53
CA LEU A 126 15.69 1.24 2.42
C LEU A 126 14.35 1.80 2.00
N ALA A 127 14.09 1.86 0.70
CA ALA A 127 12.79 2.14 0.12
C ALA A 127 12.39 1.06 -0.90
N PRO A 128 11.10 0.82 -1.12
CA PRO A 128 10.66 -0.28 -1.98
C PRO A 128 10.78 0.02 -3.48
N SER A 129 11.00 1.28 -3.88
CA SER A 129 11.19 1.68 -5.28
C SER A 129 12.17 2.85 -5.40
N LYS A 130 12.75 3.04 -6.59
CA LYS A 130 13.62 4.18 -6.89
C LYS A 130 12.86 5.50 -6.86
N SER A 131 11.61 5.49 -7.33
CA SER A 131 10.75 6.68 -7.32
C SER A 131 10.53 7.13 -5.88
N TYR A 132 10.14 6.20 -5.00
CA TYR A 132 9.88 6.50 -3.60
C TYR A 132 11.14 6.93 -2.85
N ALA A 133 12.29 6.27 -3.09
CA ALA A 133 13.57 6.67 -2.52
C ALA A 133 13.90 8.13 -2.85
N ARG A 134 13.85 8.51 -4.14
CA ARG A 134 14.12 9.88 -4.60
C ARG A 134 13.15 10.91 -4.03
N MET A 135 11.86 10.55 -3.96
CA MET A 135 10.83 11.43 -3.39
C MET A 135 11.12 11.70 -1.89
N MET A 136 11.43 10.66 -1.11
CA MET A 136 11.74 10.78 0.30
C MET A 136 13.04 11.53 0.55
N GLU A 137 14.12 11.25 -0.21
CA GLU A 137 15.39 12.00 -0.15
C GLU A 137 15.16 13.49 -0.36
N LYS A 138 14.43 13.85 -1.42
CA LYS A 138 14.12 15.26 -1.73
C LYS A 138 13.31 15.91 -0.61
N ARG A 139 12.31 15.22 -0.11
CA ARG A 139 11.38 15.79 0.87
C ARG A 139 12.00 15.97 2.25
N MET A 140 12.89 15.07 2.63
CA MET A 140 13.62 15.14 3.90
C MET A 140 14.94 15.91 3.82
N GLY A 141 15.31 16.43 2.64
CA GLY A 141 16.58 17.12 2.45
C GLY A 141 17.80 16.21 2.69
N LEU A 142 17.67 14.93 2.35
CA LEU A 142 18.76 13.97 2.41
C LEU A 142 19.62 14.03 1.15
N GLU A 143 20.84 13.50 1.23
CA GLU A 143 21.71 13.35 0.08
C GLU A 143 21.13 12.35 -0.91
N SER A 144 21.24 12.66 -2.22
CA SER A 144 20.76 11.77 -3.28
C SER A 144 21.53 10.45 -3.27
N GLY A 145 20.82 9.33 -3.28
CA GLY A 145 21.38 7.98 -3.18
C GLY A 145 21.66 7.52 -1.74
N SER A 146 21.23 8.28 -0.74
CA SER A 146 21.33 7.89 0.68
C SER A 146 20.32 6.81 1.06
N ILE A 147 19.23 6.65 0.29
CA ILE A 147 18.23 5.60 0.47
C ILE A 147 18.44 4.52 -0.60
N SER A 148 18.83 3.33 -0.16
CA SER A 148 18.98 2.17 -1.04
C SER A 148 17.62 1.58 -1.42
N VAL A 149 17.53 1.03 -2.65
CA VAL A 149 16.28 0.41 -3.12
C VAL A 149 16.29 -1.07 -2.81
N HIS A 150 15.27 -1.52 -2.09
CA HIS A 150 15.01 -2.93 -1.82
C HIS A 150 13.51 -3.20 -2.01
N PRO A 151 13.11 -3.79 -3.15
CA PRO A 151 11.70 -4.04 -3.45
C PRO A 151 11.04 -4.96 -2.43
N ASN A 152 9.75 -4.74 -2.19
CA ASN A 152 8.96 -5.65 -1.38
C ASN A 152 8.74 -6.97 -2.13
N GLY A 153 8.81 -8.10 -1.41
CA GLY A 153 8.50 -9.43 -1.92
C GLY A 153 7.14 -9.94 -1.45
N ILE A 154 6.58 -10.91 -2.19
CA ILE A 154 5.36 -11.62 -1.80
C ILE A 154 5.61 -13.13 -1.70
N ASN A 155 4.83 -13.79 -0.85
CA ASN A 155 4.75 -15.26 -0.84
C ASN A 155 3.85 -15.69 -2.01
N LEU A 156 4.40 -16.49 -2.92
CA LEU A 156 3.72 -16.94 -4.13
C LEU A 156 2.76 -18.13 -3.92
N GLU A 157 2.67 -18.65 -2.70
CA GLU A 157 1.80 -19.77 -2.38
C GLU A 157 0.32 -19.44 -2.64
N GLY A 158 -0.34 -20.28 -3.42
CA GLY A 158 -1.76 -20.16 -3.76
C GLY A 158 -2.07 -19.36 -5.03
N TYR A 159 -1.10 -18.63 -5.61
CA TYR A 159 -1.32 -18.00 -6.92
C TYR A 159 -1.32 -19.06 -8.00
N SER A 160 -2.41 -19.12 -8.80
CA SER A 160 -2.59 -20.15 -9.82
C SER A 160 -2.10 -19.71 -11.21
N ALA A 161 -2.02 -20.69 -12.10
CA ALA A 161 -1.77 -20.45 -13.52
C ALA A 161 -2.91 -19.62 -14.15
N PRO A 162 -2.62 -18.95 -15.30
CA PRO A 162 -3.62 -18.15 -16.00
C PRO A 162 -4.83 -18.99 -16.41
N ARG A 163 -6.00 -18.37 -16.36
CA ARG A 163 -7.28 -18.93 -16.84
C ARG A 163 -7.83 -18.02 -17.92
N GLU A 164 -8.57 -18.61 -18.83
CA GLU A 164 -9.45 -17.85 -19.71
C GLU A 164 -10.65 -17.36 -18.87
N VAL A 165 -10.92 -16.05 -18.92
CA VAL A 165 -12.03 -15.42 -18.21
C VAL A 165 -13.05 -14.91 -19.22
N ASP A 166 -14.25 -15.51 -19.21
CA ASP A 166 -15.37 -15.14 -20.07
C ASP A 166 -16.65 -14.95 -19.24
N PRO A 167 -17.30 -13.79 -19.27
CA PRO A 167 -16.88 -12.57 -19.98
C PRO A 167 -15.62 -11.93 -19.36
N PRO A 168 -14.88 -11.10 -20.14
CA PRO A 168 -13.70 -10.42 -19.63
C PRO A 168 -14.01 -9.57 -18.40
N ALA A 169 -13.04 -9.48 -17.45
CA ALA A 169 -13.23 -8.72 -16.23
C ALA A 169 -12.02 -7.83 -15.92
N ILE A 170 -12.28 -6.54 -15.65
CA ILE A 170 -11.32 -5.61 -15.10
C ILE A 170 -11.43 -5.66 -13.58
N GLY A 171 -10.31 -5.88 -12.90
CA GLY A 171 -10.24 -5.95 -11.44
C GLY A 171 -9.62 -4.73 -10.79
N PHE A 172 -10.14 -4.39 -9.60
CA PHE A 172 -9.57 -3.45 -8.66
C PHE A 172 -9.40 -4.13 -7.30
N LEU A 173 -8.22 -4.04 -6.69
CA LEU A 173 -7.96 -4.62 -5.37
C LEU A 173 -7.12 -3.64 -4.53
N ALA A 174 -7.79 -2.78 -3.79
CA ALA A 174 -7.18 -1.84 -2.85
C ALA A 174 -8.26 -1.35 -1.87
N ARG A 175 -7.90 -0.53 -0.88
CA ARG A 175 -8.91 0.18 -0.09
C ARG A 175 -9.85 0.96 -1.03
N MET A 176 -11.16 0.81 -0.85
CA MET A 176 -12.18 1.43 -1.70
C MET A 176 -12.36 2.91 -1.35
N CYS A 177 -11.37 3.74 -1.66
CA CYS A 177 -11.36 5.17 -1.35
C CYS A 177 -10.91 6.01 -2.55
N GLU A 178 -11.13 7.31 -2.48
CA GLU A 178 -10.89 8.25 -3.57
C GLU A 178 -9.43 8.25 -4.03
N VAL A 179 -8.47 8.33 -3.10
CA VAL A 179 -7.03 8.42 -3.43
C VAL A 179 -6.48 7.18 -4.15
N LYS A 180 -7.13 6.02 -4.03
CA LYS A 180 -6.80 4.82 -4.81
C LYS A 180 -7.36 4.84 -6.23
N GLY A 181 -7.99 5.95 -6.63
CA GLY A 181 -8.46 6.17 -8.00
C GLY A 181 -9.70 5.36 -8.39
N LEU A 182 -10.45 4.81 -7.40
CA LEU A 182 -11.64 4.01 -7.70
C LEU A 182 -12.70 4.82 -8.44
N GLY A 183 -12.82 6.13 -8.18
CA GLY A 183 -13.72 7.01 -8.93
C GLY A 183 -13.33 7.10 -10.40
N LEU A 184 -12.04 7.30 -10.68
CA LEU A 184 -11.51 7.36 -12.04
C LEU A 184 -11.69 6.03 -12.79
N LEU A 185 -11.48 4.89 -12.10
CA LEU A 185 -11.71 3.57 -12.68
C LEU A 185 -13.18 3.37 -13.06
N VAL A 186 -14.12 3.76 -12.19
CA VAL A 186 -15.56 3.68 -12.48
C VAL A 186 -15.91 4.56 -13.68
N ASP A 187 -15.35 5.77 -13.77
CA ASP A 187 -15.55 6.66 -14.92
C ASP A 187 -15.02 6.07 -16.21
N ALA A 188 -13.81 5.50 -16.17
CA ALA A 188 -13.22 4.83 -17.32
C ALA A 188 -14.03 3.59 -17.74
N PHE A 189 -14.56 2.83 -16.77
CA PHE A 189 -15.43 1.70 -17.07
C PHE A 189 -16.75 2.13 -17.71
N ILE A 190 -17.39 3.18 -17.22
CA ILE A 190 -18.60 3.74 -17.85
C ILE A 190 -18.28 4.15 -19.29
N HIS A 191 -17.19 4.89 -19.51
CA HIS A 191 -16.78 5.31 -20.86
C HIS A 191 -16.50 4.13 -21.79
N LEU A 192 -15.83 3.08 -21.30
CA LEU A 192 -15.60 1.84 -22.04
C LEU A 192 -16.91 1.21 -22.51
N ARG A 193 -17.92 1.16 -21.63
CA ARG A 193 -19.21 0.51 -21.89
C ARG A 193 -20.15 1.35 -22.74
N THR A 194 -20.20 2.68 -22.56
CA THR A 194 -21.15 3.58 -23.22
C THR A 194 -20.62 4.16 -24.51
N ASP A 195 -19.36 4.60 -24.53
CA ASP A 195 -18.82 5.39 -25.63
C ASP A 195 -17.94 4.58 -26.58
N LEU A 196 -17.17 3.60 -26.04
CA LEU A 196 -16.33 2.70 -26.86
C LEU A 196 -17.09 1.43 -27.29
N GLY A 197 -18.30 1.21 -26.79
CA GLY A 197 -19.23 0.18 -27.25
C GLY A 197 -18.90 -1.22 -26.76
N ASP A 198 -18.11 -1.39 -25.71
CA ASP A 198 -17.92 -2.69 -25.06
C ASP A 198 -19.23 -3.13 -24.40
N THR A 199 -19.71 -4.33 -24.67
CA THR A 199 -20.97 -4.85 -24.14
C THR A 199 -20.81 -6.02 -23.19
N ALA A 200 -19.62 -6.57 -23.05
CA ALA A 200 -19.37 -7.82 -22.33
C ALA A 200 -18.57 -7.63 -21.02
N THR A 201 -17.59 -6.76 -21.02
CA THR A 201 -16.64 -6.61 -19.90
C THR A 201 -17.35 -6.28 -18.58
N ARG A 202 -16.95 -6.97 -17.52
CA ARG A 202 -17.39 -6.73 -16.15
C ARG A 202 -16.33 -5.92 -15.39
N LEU A 203 -16.76 -5.24 -14.34
CA LEU A 203 -15.88 -4.59 -13.36
C LEU A 203 -16.02 -5.33 -12.04
N LYS A 204 -14.90 -5.80 -11.49
CA LYS A 204 -14.83 -6.45 -10.17
C LYS A 204 -14.02 -5.60 -9.21
N ILE A 205 -14.60 -5.24 -8.08
CA ILE A 205 -14.02 -4.32 -7.11
C ILE A 205 -13.90 -5.02 -5.77
N ALA A 206 -12.66 -5.20 -5.29
CA ALA A 206 -12.39 -5.81 -3.99
C ALA A 206 -11.51 -4.91 -3.12
N GLY A 207 -11.63 -5.06 -1.79
CA GLY A 207 -10.74 -4.42 -0.85
C GLY A 207 -11.39 -3.93 0.43
N ALA A 208 -10.57 -3.26 1.25
CA ALA A 208 -11.03 -2.77 2.55
C ALA A 208 -11.99 -1.57 2.40
N VAL A 209 -13.02 -1.57 3.24
CA VAL A 209 -13.99 -0.49 3.38
C VAL A 209 -14.03 -0.06 4.84
N THR A 210 -13.92 1.24 5.08
CA THR A 210 -14.11 1.84 6.39
C THR A 210 -15.41 2.66 6.43
N LEU A 211 -15.85 3.06 7.62
CA LEU A 211 -17.05 3.88 7.75
C LEU A 211 -16.96 5.22 6.98
N GLY A 212 -15.74 5.75 6.85
CA GLY A 212 -15.51 6.99 6.08
C GLY A 212 -15.63 6.82 4.57
N ASP A 213 -15.53 5.59 4.06
CA ASP A 213 -15.55 5.32 2.62
C ASP A 213 -16.98 5.05 2.09
N VAL A 214 -17.97 4.83 2.99
CA VAL A 214 -19.32 4.39 2.61
C VAL A 214 -20.02 5.38 1.68
N SER A 215 -20.04 6.68 2.02
CA SER A 215 -20.69 7.69 1.19
C SER A 215 -20.04 7.83 -0.21
N PHE A 216 -18.74 7.68 -0.30
CA PHE A 216 -18.03 7.67 -1.58
C PHE A 216 -18.44 6.46 -2.43
N ILE A 217 -18.48 5.27 -1.84
CA ILE A 217 -18.91 4.04 -2.53
C ILE A 217 -20.36 4.14 -2.99
N ASP A 218 -21.26 4.66 -2.16
CA ASP A 218 -22.69 4.84 -2.51
C ASP A 218 -22.86 5.81 -3.68
N ASN A 219 -22.06 6.88 -3.75
CA ASN A 219 -22.04 7.78 -4.89
C ASN A 219 -21.57 7.07 -6.18
N LEU A 220 -20.57 6.20 -6.11
CA LEU A 220 -20.13 5.42 -7.27
C LEU A 220 -21.18 4.42 -7.74
N LYS A 221 -21.90 3.78 -6.81
CA LYS A 221 -23.03 2.89 -7.16
C LYS A 221 -24.16 3.65 -7.84
N ALA A 222 -24.53 4.81 -7.33
CA ALA A 222 -25.55 5.66 -7.96
C ALA A 222 -25.13 6.13 -9.36
N LYS A 223 -23.84 6.40 -9.58
CA LYS A 223 -23.30 6.75 -10.90
C LYS A 223 -23.40 5.57 -11.89
N LEU A 224 -23.06 4.38 -11.46
CA LEU A 224 -23.21 3.15 -12.24
C LEU A 224 -24.67 2.83 -12.55
N GLU A 225 -25.58 3.03 -11.60
CA GLU A 225 -27.02 2.88 -11.80
C GLU A 225 -27.54 3.86 -12.86
N SER A 226 -27.12 5.12 -12.78
CA SER A 226 -27.50 6.15 -13.76
C SER A 226 -27.00 5.83 -15.18
N ALA A 227 -25.90 5.09 -15.28
CA ALA A 227 -25.36 4.59 -16.56
C ALA A 227 -25.97 3.24 -17.00
N GLY A 228 -26.86 2.63 -16.21
CA GLY A 228 -27.46 1.32 -16.49
C GLY A 228 -26.48 0.15 -16.37
N LEU A 229 -25.43 0.28 -15.55
CA LEU A 229 -24.32 -0.67 -15.46
C LEU A 229 -24.26 -1.41 -14.10
N THR A 230 -25.28 -1.30 -13.26
CA THR A 230 -25.31 -1.95 -11.94
C THR A 230 -25.02 -3.44 -12.01
N ASP A 231 -25.62 -4.16 -12.94
CA ASP A 231 -25.46 -5.61 -13.10
C ASP A 231 -24.11 -6.02 -13.72
N SER A 232 -23.34 -5.04 -14.18
CA SER A 232 -22.00 -5.25 -14.78
C SER A 232 -20.87 -5.10 -13.77
N VAL A 233 -21.17 -4.80 -12.49
CA VAL A 233 -20.17 -4.53 -11.44
C VAL A 233 -20.40 -5.40 -10.23
N ASP A 234 -19.34 -6.11 -9.82
CA ASP A 234 -19.33 -6.95 -8.63
C ASP A 234 -18.51 -6.29 -7.51
N TRP A 235 -19.08 -6.18 -6.30
CA TRP A 235 -18.46 -5.57 -5.14
C TRP A 235 -18.10 -6.61 -4.08
N HIS A 236 -16.83 -6.69 -3.72
CA HIS A 236 -16.27 -7.66 -2.77
C HIS A 236 -15.55 -6.95 -1.61
N PRO A 237 -16.29 -6.36 -0.64
CA PRO A 237 -15.68 -5.65 0.47
C PRO A 237 -15.05 -6.60 1.49
N ASN A 238 -13.87 -6.24 2.01
CA ASN A 238 -13.19 -6.89 3.15
C ASN A 238 -12.96 -8.41 2.97
N ILE A 239 -12.56 -8.82 1.78
CA ILE A 239 -12.28 -10.23 1.45
C ILE A 239 -11.07 -10.80 2.22
N SER A 240 -11.09 -12.09 2.49
CA SER A 240 -9.99 -12.86 3.06
C SER A 240 -8.86 -13.07 2.04
N ARG A 241 -7.73 -13.66 2.49
CA ARG A 241 -6.63 -14.03 1.58
C ARG A 241 -7.05 -15.07 0.55
N GLU A 242 -7.83 -16.04 0.96
CA GLU A 242 -8.35 -17.11 0.10
C GLU A 242 -9.27 -16.53 -0.98
N GLU A 243 -10.24 -15.71 -0.58
CA GLU A 243 -11.13 -15.00 -1.50
C GLU A 243 -10.37 -14.04 -2.44
N LYS A 244 -9.26 -13.43 -1.97
CA LYS A 244 -8.40 -12.61 -2.82
C LYS A 244 -7.75 -13.42 -3.95
N LEU A 245 -7.26 -14.63 -3.64
CA LEU A 245 -6.68 -15.51 -4.65
C LEU A 245 -7.72 -15.95 -5.68
N GLU A 246 -8.93 -16.28 -5.26
CA GLU A 246 -10.05 -16.59 -6.15
C GLU A 246 -10.43 -15.38 -6.99
N PHE A 247 -10.56 -14.21 -6.38
CA PHE A 247 -10.85 -12.95 -7.05
C PHE A 247 -9.84 -12.65 -8.17
N LEU A 248 -8.54 -12.75 -7.90
CA LEU A 248 -7.50 -12.49 -8.89
C LEU A 248 -7.57 -13.47 -10.08
N ASN A 249 -7.96 -14.73 -9.83
CA ASN A 249 -8.12 -15.75 -10.87
C ASN A 249 -9.33 -15.52 -11.82
N GLU A 250 -10.22 -14.61 -11.46
CA GLU A 250 -11.42 -14.25 -12.23
C GLU A 250 -11.24 -12.94 -13.02
N LEU A 251 -9.99 -12.47 -13.16
CA LEU A 251 -9.68 -11.22 -13.85
C LEU A 251 -8.96 -11.46 -15.17
N SER A 252 -9.32 -10.66 -16.17
CA SER A 252 -8.58 -10.56 -17.44
C SER A 252 -7.55 -9.44 -17.41
N LEU A 253 -7.83 -8.37 -16.66
CA LEU A 253 -7.03 -7.17 -16.56
C LEU A 253 -7.14 -6.59 -15.14
N PHE A 254 -6.07 -5.99 -14.65
CA PHE A 254 -6.05 -5.38 -13.31
C PHE A 254 -5.62 -3.92 -13.36
N SER A 255 -6.32 -3.05 -12.61
CA SER A 255 -5.98 -1.63 -12.53
C SER A 255 -6.34 -1.02 -11.18
N VAL A 256 -5.40 -0.27 -10.63
CA VAL A 256 -5.61 0.62 -9.47
C VAL A 256 -4.98 1.97 -9.84
N PRO A 257 -5.74 2.87 -10.49
CA PRO A 257 -5.22 4.15 -10.99
C PRO A 257 -5.10 5.18 -9.86
N VAL A 258 -4.16 4.95 -8.95
CA VAL A 258 -3.93 5.80 -7.76
C VAL A 258 -3.68 7.25 -8.14
N LEU A 259 -4.07 8.17 -7.26
CA LEU A 259 -3.95 9.62 -7.44
C LEU A 259 -2.81 10.23 -6.59
N TYR A 260 -1.87 9.41 -6.13
CA TYR A 260 -0.74 9.84 -5.29
C TYR A 260 0.51 9.00 -5.59
N GLU A 261 1.67 9.41 -5.07
CA GLU A 261 2.94 8.70 -5.20
C GLU A 261 2.93 7.37 -4.44
N GLU A 262 2.46 6.31 -5.08
CA GLU A 262 2.46 4.96 -4.50
C GLU A 262 3.89 4.46 -4.30
N ALA A 263 4.22 4.09 -3.06
CA ALA A 263 5.57 3.68 -2.72
C ALA A 263 6.02 2.40 -3.46
N PHE A 264 5.10 1.46 -3.70
CA PHE A 264 5.42 0.20 -4.38
C PHE A 264 4.25 -0.40 -5.18
N GLY A 265 3.07 -0.59 -4.57
CA GLY A 265 1.93 -1.21 -5.23
C GLY A 265 1.94 -2.74 -5.16
N LEU A 266 1.94 -3.31 -3.93
CA LEU A 266 1.89 -4.76 -3.70
C LEU A 266 0.78 -5.47 -4.49
N TYR A 267 -0.40 -4.85 -4.60
CA TYR A 267 -1.52 -5.36 -5.37
C TYR A 267 -1.21 -5.58 -6.86
N ALA A 268 -0.31 -4.77 -7.43
CA ALA A 268 0.11 -4.92 -8.82
C ALA A 268 0.98 -6.17 -9.01
N ILE A 269 1.93 -6.43 -8.10
CA ILE A 269 2.73 -7.67 -8.17
C ILE A 269 1.89 -8.89 -7.79
N GLU A 270 0.88 -8.77 -6.94
CA GLU A 270 -0.08 -9.84 -6.63
C GLU A 270 -0.93 -10.20 -7.87
N ALA A 271 -1.41 -9.21 -8.63
CA ALA A 271 -2.12 -9.44 -9.88
C ALA A 271 -1.22 -10.13 -10.92
N MET A 272 0.01 -9.65 -11.10
CA MET A 272 0.98 -10.28 -12.00
C MET A 272 1.37 -11.69 -11.55
N ALA A 273 1.46 -11.98 -10.24
CA ALA A 273 1.67 -13.33 -9.71
C ALA A 273 0.53 -14.29 -10.09
N ALA A 274 -0.69 -13.78 -10.23
CA ALA A 274 -1.85 -14.51 -10.76
C ALA A 274 -1.90 -14.53 -12.30
N SER A 275 -0.84 -14.08 -12.98
CA SER A 275 -0.77 -13.92 -14.45
C SER A 275 -1.83 -12.97 -15.02
N VAL A 276 -2.28 -11.99 -14.23
CA VAL A 276 -3.20 -10.95 -14.68
C VAL A 276 -2.37 -9.73 -15.11
N PRO A 277 -2.44 -9.29 -16.38
CA PRO A 277 -1.75 -8.09 -16.85
C PRO A 277 -2.30 -6.84 -16.15
N ILE A 278 -1.43 -5.85 -15.95
CA ILE A 278 -1.79 -4.62 -15.24
C ILE A 278 -1.83 -3.40 -16.18
N VAL A 279 -2.77 -2.49 -15.91
CA VAL A 279 -2.78 -1.12 -16.45
C VAL A 279 -2.68 -0.17 -15.26
N GLN A 280 -1.59 0.58 -15.18
CA GLN A 280 -1.28 1.41 -14.02
C GLN A 280 -0.87 2.82 -14.46
N PRO A 281 -0.86 3.80 -13.55
CA PRO A 281 -0.34 5.14 -13.83
C PRO A 281 1.11 5.13 -14.33
N ASP A 282 1.46 6.11 -15.17
CA ASP A 282 2.81 6.30 -15.71
C ASP A 282 3.76 7.07 -14.75
N PHE A 283 3.48 7.00 -13.46
CA PHE A 283 4.28 7.63 -12.41
C PHE A 283 4.41 6.70 -11.18
N ALA A 284 5.04 7.20 -10.14
CA ALA A 284 5.34 6.48 -8.90
C ALA A 284 6.19 5.20 -9.14
N ALA A 285 5.91 4.11 -8.45
CA ALA A 285 6.64 2.86 -8.61
C ALA A 285 6.25 2.03 -9.83
N PHE A 286 5.13 2.33 -10.50
CA PHE A 286 4.58 1.45 -11.53
C PHE A 286 5.43 1.32 -12.79
N PRO A 287 6.04 2.39 -13.35
CA PRO A 287 6.96 2.24 -14.48
C PRO A 287 8.11 1.26 -14.18
N GLU A 288 8.64 1.30 -12.96
CA GLU A 288 9.72 0.39 -12.53
C GLU A 288 9.22 -1.08 -12.45
N LEU A 289 7.99 -1.30 -11.96
CA LEU A 289 7.39 -2.64 -11.89
C LEU A 289 7.13 -3.21 -13.30
N VAL A 290 6.57 -2.40 -14.20
CA VAL A 290 6.30 -2.79 -15.58
C VAL A 290 7.59 -3.06 -16.35
N GLU A 291 8.61 -2.21 -16.21
CA GLU A 291 9.94 -2.43 -16.79
C GLU A 291 10.58 -3.72 -16.27
N ALA A 292 10.47 -3.98 -14.97
CA ALA A 292 11.07 -5.15 -14.34
C ALA A 292 10.41 -6.47 -14.74
N THR A 293 9.10 -6.47 -15.06
CA THR A 293 8.32 -7.70 -15.27
C THR A 293 7.86 -7.89 -16.71
N GLY A 294 7.59 -6.81 -17.44
CA GLY A 294 6.90 -6.86 -18.73
C GLY A 294 5.42 -7.27 -18.61
N GLY A 295 4.85 -7.20 -17.40
CA GLY A 295 3.52 -7.73 -17.08
C GLY A 295 2.37 -6.74 -17.25
N GLY A 296 2.55 -5.64 -17.98
CA GLY A 296 1.50 -4.65 -18.18
C GLY A 296 1.94 -3.42 -18.91
N VAL A 297 1.15 -2.36 -18.80
CA VAL A 297 1.42 -1.04 -19.39
C VAL A 297 1.20 0.06 -18.35
N CYS A 298 1.94 1.15 -18.51
CA CYS A 298 1.69 2.39 -17.78
C CYS A 298 1.04 3.40 -18.73
N VAL A 299 0.04 4.13 -18.22
CA VAL A 299 -0.73 5.11 -18.99
C VAL A 299 -0.94 6.38 -18.20
N SER A 300 -1.09 7.52 -18.90
CA SER A 300 -1.54 8.75 -18.26
C SER A 300 -2.96 8.58 -17.74
N ILE A 301 -3.19 8.98 -16.51
CA ILE A 301 -4.48 8.91 -15.84
C ILE A 301 -5.14 10.29 -15.68
N GLU A 302 -4.71 11.27 -16.45
CA GLU A 302 -5.31 12.62 -16.41
C GLU A 302 -6.79 12.62 -16.74
N THR A 303 -7.24 11.65 -17.56
CA THR A 303 -8.64 11.52 -17.96
C THR A 303 -9.12 10.08 -17.94
N ALA A 304 -10.40 9.89 -17.63
CA ALA A 304 -11.06 8.58 -17.73
C ALA A 304 -11.06 8.02 -19.17
N ASP A 305 -11.12 8.87 -20.19
CA ASP A 305 -11.06 8.49 -21.61
C ASP A 305 -9.73 7.80 -21.95
N GLY A 306 -8.58 8.37 -21.51
CA GLY A 306 -7.28 7.75 -21.75
C GLY A 306 -7.17 6.36 -21.14
N LEU A 307 -7.65 6.21 -19.91
CA LEU A 307 -7.66 4.93 -19.21
C LEU A 307 -8.61 3.92 -19.88
N ALA A 308 -9.82 4.37 -20.29
CA ALA A 308 -10.80 3.52 -21.00
C ALA A 308 -10.26 3.01 -22.32
N ARG A 309 -9.56 3.84 -23.10
CA ARG A 309 -8.93 3.43 -24.37
C ARG A 309 -7.83 2.38 -24.16
N ALA A 310 -7.03 2.54 -23.11
CA ALA A 310 -6.02 1.53 -22.78
C ALA A 310 -6.66 0.17 -22.42
N TYR A 311 -7.78 0.18 -21.73
CA TYR A 311 -8.54 -1.04 -21.45
C TYR A 311 -9.09 -1.65 -22.75
N ASP A 312 -9.75 -0.86 -23.61
CA ASP A 312 -10.33 -1.33 -24.86
C ASP A 312 -9.28 -1.95 -25.80
N GLU A 313 -8.11 -1.31 -25.91
CA GLU A 313 -7.00 -1.81 -26.73
C GLU A 313 -6.50 -3.19 -26.26
N LEU A 314 -6.31 -3.37 -24.96
CA LEU A 314 -5.86 -4.64 -24.39
C LEU A 314 -6.94 -5.70 -24.46
N LEU A 315 -8.19 -5.38 -24.12
CA LEU A 315 -9.31 -6.32 -24.15
C LEU A 315 -9.59 -6.86 -25.57
N ARG A 316 -9.30 -6.06 -26.60
CA ARG A 316 -9.36 -6.50 -28.02
C ARG A 316 -8.16 -7.35 -28.44
N SER A 317 -7.18 -7.54 -27.58
CA SER A 317 -5.93 -8.24 -27.87
C SER A 317 -5.65 -9.36 -26.86
N PRO A 318 -6.49 -10.43 -26.81
CA PRO A 318 -6.39 -11.48 -25.78
C PRO A 318 -5.03 -12.20 -25.79
N GLU A 319 -4.43 -12.41 -26.96
CA GLU A 319 -3.10 -13.01 -27.07
C GLU A 319 -2.02 -12.14 -26.42
N LEU A 320 -2.08 -10.83 -26.62
CA LEU A 320 -1.16 -9.88 -25.97
C LEU A 320 -1.36 -9.87 -24.46
N MET A 321 -2.60 -9.87 -23.97
CA MET A 321 -2.89 -9.94 -22.53
C MET A 321 -2.33 -11.23 -21.91
N LYS A 322 -2.50 -12.37 -22.59
CA LYS A 322 -1.95 -13.65 -22.15
C LYS A 322 -0.42 -13.60 -22.06
N GLU A 323 0.23 -13.10 -23.11
CA GLU A 323 1.70 -12.95 -23.13
C GLU A 323 2.21 -12.01 -22.04
N MET A 324 1.51 -10.88 -21.80
CA MET A 324 1.82 -9.98 -20.70
C MET A 324 1.63 -10.64 -19.33
N GLY A 325 0.55 -11.39 -19.13
CA GLY A 325 0.28 -12.12 -17.90
C GLY A 325 1.38 -13.14 -17.60
N GLU A 326 1.81 -13.92 -18.59
CA GLU A 326 2.90 -14.91 -18.46
C GLU A 326 4.23 -14.21 -18.13
N ARG A 327 4.58 -13.12 -18.82
CA ARG A 327 5.79 -12.32 -18.51
C ARG A 327 5.72 -11.72 -17.12
N GLY A 328 4.57 -11.16 -16.74
CA GLY A 328 4.34 -10.59 -15.44
C GLY A 328 4.62 -11.58 -14.31
N ARG A 329 4.04 -12.78 -14.43
CA ARG A 329 4.26 -13.88 -13.47
C ARG A 329 5.73 -14.25 -13.35
N LEU A 330 6.39 -14.54 -14.47
CA LEU A 330 7.82 -14.88 -14.49
C LEU A 330 8.69 -13.76 -13.90
N GLY A 331 8.35 -12.50 -14.18
CA GLY A 331 9.02 -11.33 -13.62
C GLY A 331 8.88 -11.26 -12.09
N VAL A 332 7.67 -11.52 -11.58
CA VAL A 332 7.41 -11.55 -10.12
C VAL A 332 8.14 -12.71 -9.46
N GLU A 333 8.07 -13.92 -10.02
CA GLU A 333 8.79 -15.09 -9.50
C GLU A 333 10.29 -14.83 -9.37
N LYS A 334 10.87 -14.14 -10.34
CA LYS A 334 12.32 -13.89 -10.39
C LYS A 334 12.80 -12.72 -9.52
N ARG A 335 11.94 -11.71 -9.26
CA ARG A 335 12.37 -10.42 -8.69
C ARG A 335 11.64 -10.00 -7.43
N PHE A 336 10.45 -10.53 -7.19
CA PHE A 336 9.54 -10.09 -6.12
C PHE A 336 8.97 -11.25 -5.31
N SER A 337 9.50 -12.46 -5.44
CA SER A 337 9.22 -13.54 -4.50
C SER A 337 10.04 -13.38 -3.22
N MET A 338 9.59 -13.99 -2.14
CA MET A 338 10.37 -14.04 -0.88
C MET A 338 11.66 -14.86 -1.00
N GLU A 339 11.84 -15.56 -2.11
CA GLU A 339 12.99 -16.43 -2.41
C GLU A 339 13.96 -15.78 -3.43
N ALA A 340 13.61 -14.58 -3.95
CA ALA A 340 14.35 -13.89 -5.02
C ALA A 340 15.64 -13.15 -4.56
#